data_d142a612dcc9fd54ff84bbd756bd647f
#
_entry.id   d142a612dcc9fd54ff84bbd756bd647f
#
_cell.length_a   1.000
_cell.length_b   1.000
_cell.length_c   1.000
_cell.angle_alpha   90.00
_cell.angle_beta   90.00
_cell.angle_gamma   90.00
#
_symmetry.space_group_name_H-M   'P 1'
#
loop_
_entity.id
_entity.type
_entity.pdbx_description
1 polymer ?
#
loop_
_entity_poly.entity_id
_entity_poly.type
_entity_poly.pdbx_seq_one_letter_code
_entity_poly.pdbx_strand_id
1 'polypeptide(L)'
;MKILMVTAEAVPFAKTGGLADMVSALAIQLTKMGHDVRIVLPRYYKIDRKKLNQLSGPMAIAAGREETWSAVYTTKMPGCEDLPVYFIDHEACFGRDGIYGVPGETDFHDNPYRFAVLAHGAFQLCRKLGWYPDIVHAHDWSGCLAPVLLKHVCRYCGFEKTASVLTIHNQGYQGQYGKEQFPALGIDWGLYYGAGFEHQGAINFLQAGVSSADMITTVSPTYAHEIQTQEGGFGMDGLLRVRSDVIKGILNGADVSQWNPE
;
A
#
# COMPACT_ATOMS: atom_id res chain seq x y z
N MET A 1 17.12 7.79 -6.55
CA MET A 1 15.70 7.78 -6.96
C MET A 1 14.84 8.21 -5.78
N LYS A 2 13.68 8.79 -6.05
CA LYS A 2 12.63 9.10 -5.08
C LYS A 2 11.63 7.95 -5.03
N ILE A 3 11.42 7.35 -3.86
CA ILE A 3 10.58 6.16 -3.70
C ILE A 3 9.52 6.43 -2.63
N LEU A 4 8.24 6.32 -3.00
CA LEU A 4 7.12 6.38 -2.06
C LEU A 4 6.65 4.95 -1.77
N MET A 5 6.77 4.51 -0.53
CA MET A 5 6.20 3.24 -0.08
C MET A 5 4.81 3.47 0.52
N VAL A 6 3.79 2.81 -0.05
CA VAL A 6 2.41 2.86 0.42
C VAL A 6 2.06 1.52 1.04
N THR A 7 1.82 1.51 2.34
CA THR A 7 1.65 0.27 3.11
C THR A 7 0.66 0.44 4.26
N ALA A 8 0.04 -0.67 4.67
CA ALA A 8 -0.76 -0.72 5.89
C ALA A 8 0.10 -0.91 7.16
N GLU A 9 1.30 -1.45 7.01
CA GLU A 9 2.15 -1.85 8.14
C GLU A 9 3.59 -1.41 7.94
N ALA A 10 4.23 -0.98 9.03
CA ALA A 10 5.67 -0.74 9.13
C ALA A 10 6.09 -0.77 10.62
N VAL A 11 7.14 -1.52 10.97
CA VAL A 11 7.69 -1.48 12.33
C VAL A 11 8.46 -0.18 12.55
N PRO A 12 8.43 0.37 13.77
CA PRO A 12 7.76 -0.11 14.98
C PRO A 12 6.31 0.40 15.14
N PHE A 13 5.69 0.98 14.13
CA PHE A 13 4.44 1.73 14.23
C PHE A 13 3.19 0.85 14.18
N ALA A 14 3.16 -0.10 13.25
CA ALA A 14 2.01 -0.99 13.05
C ALA A 14 2.49 -2.33 12.48
N LYS A 15 2.05 -3.44 13.09
CA LYS A 15 2.46 -4.79 12.70
C LYS A 15 1.40 -5.81 13.05
N THR A 16 1.08 -6.67 12.07
CA THR A 16 0.36 -7.93 12.28
C THR A 16 1.18 -9.13 11.83
N GLY A 17 2.07 -8.95 10.85
CA GLY A 17 2.86 -10.03 10.25
C GLY A 17 4.23 -9.58 9.76
N GLY A 18 4.85 -10.42 8.92
CA GLY A 18 6.19 -10.18 8.36
C GLY A 18 6.27 -9.03 7.35
N LEU A 19 5.11 -8.58 6.82
CA LEU A 19 5.05 -7.42 5.92
C LEU A 19 5.69 -6.19 6.56
N ALA A 20 5.35 -5.90 7.82
CA ALA A 20 5.85 -4.74 8.53
C ALA A 20 7.37 -4.73 8.66
N ASP A 21 7.96 -5.89 9.00
CA ASP A 21 9.42 -6.03 9.12
C ASP A 21 10.11 -5.81 7.78
N MET A 22 9.58 -6.45 6.73
CA MET A 22 10.18 -6.35 5.39
C MET A 22 10.12 -4.92 4.84
N VAL A 23 8.97 -4.25 4.93
CA VAL A 23 8.81 -2.87 4.44
C VAL A 23 9.81 -1.94 5.12
N SER A 24 9.91 -2.01 6.45
CA SER A 24 10.81 -1.15 7.22
C SER A 24 12.29 -1.45 6.92
N ALA A 25 12.68 -2.72 6.88
CA ALA A 25 14.05 -3.12 6.55
C ALA A 25 14.44 -2.70 5.13
N LEU A 26 13.55 -2.92 4.15
CA LEU A 26 13.78 -2.50 2.76
C LEU A 26 13.91 -0.98 2.64
N ALA A 27 13.02 -0.22 3.29
CA ALA A 27 13.07 1.24 3.26
C ALA A 27 14.38 1.79 3.84
N ILE A 28 14.81 1.26 5.00
CA ILE A 28 16.08 1.62 5.64
C ILE A 28 17.26 1.30 4.71
N GLN A 29 17.25 0.12 4.09
CA GLN A 29 18.36 -0.30 3.22
C GLN A 29 18.44 0.55 1.96
N LEU A 30 17.31 0.85 1.31
CA LEU A 30 17.26 1.73 0.14
C LEU A 30 17.70 3.17 0.49
N THR A 31 17.35 3.66 1.68
CA THR A 31 17.85 4.98 2.16
C THR A 31 19.36 4.95 2.36
N LYS A 32 19.92 3.89 2.97
CA LYS A 32 21.38 3.72 3.10
C LYS A 32 22.10 3.63 1.75
N MET A 33 21.44 3.17 0.71
CA MET A 33 21.94 3.15 -0.67
C MET A 33 21.85 4.52 -1.37
N GLY A 34 21.38 5.57 -0.69
CA GLY A 34 21.33 6.94 -1.21
C GLY A 34 20.03 7.26 -1.97
N HIS A 35 18.94 6.51 -1.77
CA HIS A 35 17.65 6.84 -2.32
C HIS A 35 16.84 7.73 -1.35
N ASP A 36 16.05 8.70 -1.88
CA ASP A 36 15.08 9.48 -1.09
C ASP A 36 13.81 8.63 -0.94
N VAL A 37 13.75 7.87 0.15
CA VAL A 37 12.63 6.96 0.45
C VAL A 37 11.69 7.62 1.45
N ARG A 38 10.39 7.49 1.22
CA ARG A 38 9.33 7.96 2.13
C ARG A 38 8.30 6.86 2.33
N ILE A 39 7.90 6.62 3.58
CA ILE A 39 6.84 5.67 3.91
C ILE A 39 5.56 6.44 4.22
N VAL A 40 4.44 5.96 3.69
CA VAL A 40 3.09 6.44 4.02
C VAL A 40 2.26 5.27 4.52
N LEU A 41 1.69 5.44 5.72
CA LEU A 41 0.79 4.47 6.33
C LEU A 41 -0.33 5.18 7.12
N PRO A 42 -1.39 4.46 7.52
CA PRO A 42 -2.42 5.03 8.39
C PRO A 42 -1.90 5.37 9.79
N ARG A 43 -2.42 6.43 10.39
CA ARG A 43 -2.22 6.68 11.82
C ARG A 43 -3.24 5.85 12.61
N TYR A 44 -2.90 4.62 12.92
CA TYR A 44 -3.74 3.75 13.73
C TYR A 44 -3.87 4.23 15.18
N TYR A 45 -4.92 3.78 15.86
CA TYR A 45 -5.26 4.16 17.23
C TYR A 45 -4.07 4.09 18.22
N LYS A 46 -3.23 3.06 18.12
CA LYS A 46 -2.06 2.85 19.00
C LYS A 46 -0.88 3.79 18.73
N ILE A 47 -0.90 4.55 17.63
CA ILE A 47 0.16 5.50 17.31
C ILE A 47 -0.15 6.84 17.99
N ASP A 48 0.64 7.19 19.01
CA ASP A 48 0.43 8.39 19.80
C ASP A 48 0.79 9.68 19.03
N ARG A 49 -0.21 10.50 18.72
CA ARG A 49 -0.04 11.80 18.05
C ARG A 49 0.97 12.73 18.73
N LYS A 50 1.08 12.65 20.07
CA LYS A 50 1.98 13.53 20.85
C LYS A 50 3.47 13.27 20.56
N LYS A 51 3.79 12.12 20.00
CA LYS A 51 5.15 11.73 19.60
C LYS A 51 5.47 12.04 18.15
N LEU A 52 4.55 12.66 17.44
CA LEU A 52 4.63 12.95 16.00
C LEU A 52 4.60 14.47 15.76
N ASN A 53 5.16 14.90 14.65
CA ASN A 53 5.06 16.27 14.17
C ASN A 53 3.89 16.38 13.20
N GLN A 54 2.98 17.31 13.42
CA GLN A 54 1.88 17.56 12.51
C GLN A 54 2.32 18.45 11.36
N LEU A 55 2.01 18.06 10.13
CA LEU A 55 2.18 18.95 8.96
C LEU A 55 1.12 20.07 9.00
N SER A 56 1.52 21.25 8.54
CA SER A 56 0.63 22.41 8.51
C SER A 56 -0.58 22.21 7.61
N GLY A 57 -1.76 22.46 8.14
CA GLY A 57 -3.07 22.39 7.48
C GLY A 57 -3.53 20.96 7.16
N PRO A 58 -4.85 20.76 7.09
CA PRO A 58 -5.41 19.49 6.69
C PRO A 58 -5.16 19.19 5.20
N MET A 59 -5.49 17.99 4.80
CA MET A 59 -5.38 17.51 3.43
C MET A 59 -6.71 16.96 2.97
N ALA A 60 -7.22 17.48 1.85
CA ALA A 60 -8.42 16.98 1.20
C ALA A 60 -8.11 15.66 0.47
N ILE A 61 -8.93 14.66 0.65
CA ILE A 61 -8.78 13.33 0.07
C ILE A 61 -10.06 12.97 -0.67
N ALA A 62 -9.96 12.72 -1.97
CA ALA A 62 -11.08 12.33 -2.82
C ALA A 62 -11.30 10.81 -2.73
N ALA A 63 -11.78 10.31 -1.58
CA ALA A 63 -12.16 8.92 -1.37
C ALA A 63 -13.66 8.84 -1.11
N GLY A 64 -14.33 7.83 -1.67
CA GLY A 64 -15.79 7.72 -1.58
C GLY A 64 -16.51 8.66 -2.56
N ARG A 65 -17.71 9.03 -2.20
CA ARG A 65 -18.57 9.91 -3.02
C ARG A 65 -18.30 11.41 -2.80
N GLU A 66 -17.68 11.72 -1.68
CA GLU A 66 -17.42 13.09 -1.24
C GLU A 66 -15.96 13.23 -0.83
N GLU A 67 -15.48 14.47 -0.86
CA GLU A 67 -14.15 14.79 -0.35
C GLU A 67 -14.14 14.65 1.19
N THR A 68 -13.13 13.97 1.70
CA THR A 68 -12.91 13.85 3.15
C THR A 68 -11.60 14.56 3.55
N TRP A 69 -11.47 14.91 4.82
CA TRP A 69 -10.34 15.67 5.33
C TRP A 69 -9.52 14.85 6.31
N SER A 70 -8.22 14.91 6.17
CA SER A 70 -7.27 14.21 7.02
C SER A 70 -6.17 15.14 7.50
N ALA A 71 -5.75 15.00 8.75
CA ALA A 71 -4.47 15.52 9.18
C ALA A 71 -3.34 14.58 8.69
N VAL A 72 -2.15 15.12 8.60
CA VAL A 72 -0.93 14.33 8.33
C VAL A 72 0.06 14.56 9.44
N TYR A 73 0.55 13.48 10.00
CA TYR A 73 1.65 13.50 10.95
C TYR A 73 2.90 12.87 10.34
N THR A 74 4.04 13.22 10.89
CA THR A 74 5.32 12.70 10.43
C THR A 74 6.29 12.46 11.58
N THR A 75 7.15 11.50 11.39
CA THR A 75 8.35 11.26 12.21
C THR A 75 9.46 10.72 11.32
N LYS A 76 10.62 10.48 11.90
CA LYS A 76 11.69 9.75 11.23
C LYS A 76 11.66 8.28 11.65
N MET A 77 12.13 7.41 10.76
CA MET A 77 12.27 6.00 11.10
C MET A 77 13.33 5.83 12.19
N PRO A 78 13.02 5.15 13.30
CA PRO A 78 14.02 4.85 14.33
C PRO A 78 15.26 4.17 13.74
N GLY A 79 16.44 4.71 14.05
CA GLY A 79 17.71 4.22 13.50
C GLY A 79 18.03 4.63 12.06
N CYS A 80 17.17 5.47 11.42
CA CYS A 80 17.40 5.98 10.07
C CYS A 80 16.82 7.41 9.93
N GLU A 81 17.61 8.41 10.32
CA GLU A 81 17.19 9.81 10.40
C GLU A 81 16.81 10.41 9.04
N ASP A 82 17.31 9.86 7.94
CA ASP A 82 17.02 10.31 6.57
C ASP A 82 15.78 9.66 5.96
N LEU A 83 15.08 8.79 6.72
CA LEU A 83 13.87 8.12 6.28
C LEU A 83 12.62 8.71 6.98
N PRO A 84 11.91 9.65 6.35
CA PRO A 84 10.66 10.18 6.88
C PRO A 84 9.53 9.17 6.73
N VAL A 85 8.71 9.10 7.78
CA VAL A 85 7.47 8.30 7.83
C VAL A 85 6.29 9.24 8.01
N TYR A 86 5.30 9.12 7.14
CA TYR A 86 4.09 9.93 7.14
C TYR A 86 2.87 9.10 7.51
N PHE A 87 1.99 9.68 8.29
CA PHE A 87 0.78 9.05 8.78
C PHE A 87 -0.45 9.81 8.30
N ILE A 88 -1.32 9.14 7.56
CA ILE A 88 -2.64 9.67 7.21
C ILE A 88 -3.55 9.51 8.43
N ASP A 89 -3.91 10.63 9.06
CA ASP A 89 -4.72 10.65 10.28
C ASP A 89 -6.17 10.99 9.99
N HIS A 90 -6.95 9.98 9.72
CA HIS A 90 -8.40 10.04 9.54
C HIS A 90 -9.07 9.25 10.66
N GLU A 91 -9.63 9.94 11.66
CA GLU A 91 -10.12 9.32 12.90
C GLU A 91 -11.16 8.23 12.66
N ALA A 92 -12.15 8.50 11.81
CA ALA A 92 -13.21 7.51 11.53
C ALA A 92 -12.67 6.23 10.88
N CYS A 93 -11.62 6.34 10.05
CA CYS A 93 -11.01 5.18 9.38
C CYS A 93 -10.03 4.43 10.27
N PHE A 94 -9.18 5.15 11.02
CA PHE A 94 -7.99 4.57 11.63
C PHE A 94 -7.91 4.77 13.15
N GLY A 95 -8.81 5.56 13.74
CA GLY A 95 -8.86 5.85 15.18
C GLY A 95 -9.48 4.74 16.02
N ARG A 96 -9.43 3.48 15.59
CA ARG A 96 -9.98 2.29 16.24
C ARG A 96 -8.93 1.18 16.36
N ASP A 97 -9.16 0.21 17.24
CA ASP A 97 -8.25 -0.91 17.41
C ASP A 97 -8.26 -1.84 16.19
N GLY A 98 -7.11 -2.38 15.85
CA GLY A 98 -6.91 -3.26 14.72
C GLY A 98 -6.48 -2.56 13.42
N ILE A 99 -5.76 -3.29 12.58
CA ILE A 99 -5.28 -2.84 11.27
C ILE A 99 -6.30 -3.18 10.18
N TYR A 100 -6.62 -4.43 10.01
CA TYR A 100 -7.58 -4.94 9.02
C TYR A 100 -8.94 -5.25 9.64
N GLY A 101 -8.96 -5.64 10.90
CA GLY A 101 -10.09 -6.00 11.73
C GLY A 101 -9.67 -6.00 13.19
N VAL A 102 -10.59 -6.24 14.11
CA VAL A 102 -10.28 -6.48 15.51
C VAL A 102 -9.64 -7.87 15.62
N PRO A 103 -8.55 -8.06 16.38
CA PRO A 103 -7.93 -9.37 16.54
C PRO A 103 -8.92 -10.45 17.00
N GLY A 104 -9.03 -11.53 16.23
CA GLY A 104 -9.96 -12.63 16.49
C GLY A 104 -11.38 -12.45 15.92
N GLU A 105 -11.64 -11.34 15.26
CA GLU A 105 -12.90 -11.05 14.55
C GLU A 105 -12.67 -10.98 13.03
N THR A 106 -13.75 -10.75 12.28
CA THR A 106 -13.69 -10.55 10.83
C THR A 106 -13.08 -9.19 10.47
N ASP A 107 -12.60 -9.07 9.24
CA ASP A 107 -12.13 -7.81 8.68
C ASP A 107 -13.22 -6.73 8.75
N PHE A 108 -12.79 -5.47 8.90
CA PHE A 108 -13.71 -4.35 8.86
C PHE A 108 -14.37 -4.25 7.48
N HIS A 109 -15.70 -4.18 7.46
CA HIS A 109 -16.47 -4.10 6.22
C HIS A 109 -16.17 -2.84 5.39
N ASP A 110 -15.70 -1.76 6.03
CA ASP A 110 -15.34 -0.49 5.41
C ASP A 110 -13.86 -0.38 5.00
N ASN A 111 -13.12 -1.49 5.01
CA ASN A 111 -11.72 -1.53 4.54
C ASN A 111 -11.55 -0.98 3.11
N PRO A 112 -12.47 -1.19 2.15
CA PRO A 112 -12.38 -0.54 0.85
C PRO A 112 -12.26 0.98 0.94
N TYR A 113 -13.07 1.64 1.76
CA TYR A 113 -12.97 3.07 2.01
C TYR A 113 -11.70 3.45 2.76
N ARG A 114 -11.34 2.72 3.80
CA ARG A 114 -10.15 2.96 4.63
C ARG A 114 -8.87 2.98 3.79
N PHE A 115 -8.68 1.97 2.96
CA PHE A 115 -7.48 1.88 2.12
C PHE A 115 -7.57 2.75 0.86
N ALA A 116 -8.79 3.16 0.45
CA ALA A 116 -8.94 4.25 -0.51
C ALA A 116 -8.45 5.59 0.08
N VAL A 117 -8.80 5.91 1.33
CA VAL A 117 -8.27 7.09 2.04
C VAL A 117 -6.74 7.05 2.12
N LEU A 118 -6.13 5.89 2.40
CA LEU A 118 -4.67 5.74 2.39
C LEU A 118 -4.08 6.04 1.00
N ALA A 119 -4.58 5.38 -0.04
CA ALA A 119 -4.02 5.47 -1.38
C ALA A 119 -4.17 6.88 -1.99
N HIS A 120 -5.37 7.47 -1.96
CA HIS A 120 -5.59 8.86 -2.39
C HIS A 120 -4.78 9.85 -1.54
N GLY A 121 -4.72 9.61 -0.22
CA GLY A 121 -3.94 10.40 0.72
C GLY A 121 -2.45 10.41 0.39
N ALA A 122 -1.89 9.29 -0.05
CA ALA A 122 -0.49 9.19 -0.46
C ALA A 122 -0.16 10.11 -1.65
N PHE A 123 -1.03 10.17 -2.66
CA PHE A 123 -0.84 11.08 -3.81
C PHE A 123 -1.06 12.54 -3.42
N GLN A 124 -2.05 12.83 -2.59
CA GLN A 124 -2.26 14.20 -2.09
C GLN A 124 -1.11 14.67 -1.20
N LEU A 125 -0.50 13.79 -0.42
CA LEU A 125 0.70 14.09 0.35
C LEU A 125 1.85 14.51 -0.58
N CYS A 126 2.07 13.80 -1.68
CA CYS A 126 3.09 14.18 -2.65
C CYS A 126 2.88 15.60 -3.20
N ARG A 127 1.63 15.94 -3.55
CA ARG A 127 1.26 17.30 -4.01
C ARG A 127 1.48 18.33 -2.92
N LYS A 128 1.05 18.06 -1.68
CA LYS A 128 1.23 18.94 -0.52
C LYS A 128 2.70 19.24 -0.22
N LEU A 129 3.57 18.25 -0.42
CA LEU A 129 5.02 18.38 -0.19
C LEU A 129 5.77 18.93 -1.41
N GLY A 130 5.13 19.08 -2.58
CA GLY A 130 5.82 19.40 -3.84
C GLY A 130 6.87 18.34 -4.21
N TRP A 131 6.66 17.10 -3.77
CA TRP A 131 7.61 15.99 -3.93
C TRP A 131 6.94 14.86 -4.72
N TYR A 132 7.44 14.61 -5.91
CA TYR A 132 6.91 13.58 -6.81
C TYR A 132 7.90 12.42 -6.89
N PRO A 133 7.47 11.18 -6.61
CA PRO A 133 8.34 10.01 -6.64
C PRO A 133 8.64 9.57 -8.06
N ASP A 134 9.81 8.94 -8.24
CA ASP A 134 10.13 8.16 -9.43
C ASP A 134 9.39 6.82 -9.40
N ILE A 135 9.19 6.26 -8.18
CA ILE A 135 8.54 4.97 -7.95
C ILE A 135 7.51 5.09 -6.83
N VAL A 136 6.28 4.62 -7.09
CA VAL A 136 5.28 4.28 -6.06
C VAL A 136 5.36 2.78 -5.82
N HIS A 137 5.79 2.38 -4.62
CA HIS A 137 5.91 1.00 -4.20
C HIS A 137 4.77 0.64 -3.25
N ALA A 138 3.83 -0.13 -3.73
CA ALA A 138 2.66 -0.61 -2.99
C ALA A 138 2.92 -2.00 -2.40
N HIS A 139 2.35 -2.28 -1.24
CA HIS A 139 2.53 -3.55 -0.54
C HIS A 139 1.19 -4.22 -0.24
N ASP A 140 1.01 -5.46 -0.71
CA ASP A 140 -0.18 -6.29 -0.59
C ASP A 140 -1.48 -5.59 -1.02
N TRP A 141 -2.61 -6.27 -0.80
CA TRP A 141 -3.93 -5.81 -1.22
C TRP A 141 -4.30 -4.41 -0.69
N SER A 142 -3.88 -4.08 0.53
CA SER A 142 -4.17 -2.79 1.17
C SER A 142 -3.47 -1.60 0.51
N GLY A 143 -2.37 -1.84 -0.22
CA GLY A 143 -1.66 -0.85 -1.03
C GLY A 143 -2.10 -0.82 -2.50
N CYS A 144 -2.85 -1.82 -2.96
CA CYS A 144 -3.11 -2.07 -4.37
C CYS A 144 -3.87 -0.96 -5.11
N LEU A 145 -4.63 -0.11 -4.40
CA LEU A 145 -5.26 1.03 -5.05
C LEU A 145 -4.24 2.07 -5.55
N ALA A 146 -3.02 2.12 -4.98
CA ALA A 146 -2.01 3.10 -5.41
C ALA A 146 -1.56 2.91 -6.87
N PRO A 147 -1.15 1.72 -7.35
CA PRO A 147 -0.86 1.53 -8.78
C PRO A 147 -2.09 1.74 -9.68
N VAL A 148 -3.30 1.44 -9.23
CA VAL A 148 -4.53 1.75 -9.97
C VAL A 148 -4.71 3.26 -10.14
N LEU A 149 -4.59 4.02 -9.05
CA LEU A 149 -4.69 5.48 -9.09
C LEU A 149 -3.59 6.10 -9.96
N LEU A 150 -2.37 5.61 -9.85
CA LEU A 150 -1.26 6.10 -10.67
C LEU A 150 -1.55 5.95 -12.16
N LYS A 151 -1.99 4.76 -12.57
CA LYS A 151 -2.20 4.42 -13.98
C LYS A 151 -3.43 5.11 -14.59
N HIS A 152 -4.54 5.15 -13.85
CA HIS A 152 -5.84 5.51 -14.41
C HIS A 152 -6.36 6.89 -13.99
N VAL A 153 -5.84 7.47 -12.89
CA VAL A 153 -6.38 8.71 -12.30
C VAL A 153 -5.34 9.82 -12.20
N CYS A 154 -4.16 9.51 -11.67
CA CYS A 154 -3.17 10.52 -11.29
C CYS A 154 -2.08 10.75 -12.34
N ARG A 155 -1.97 9.91 -13.36
CA ARG A 155 -0.83 9.90 -14.29
C ARG A 155 -0.52 11.28 -14.87
N TYR A 156 -1.54 12.02 -15.28
CA TYR A 156 -1.38 13.34 -15.91
C TYR A 156 -1.48 14.52 -14.95
N CYS A 157 -1.29 14.26 -13.64
CA CYS A 157 -1.38 15.26 -12.57
C CYS A 157 -0.05 15.40 -11.82
N GLY A 158 1.07 15.40 -12.55
CA GLY A 158 2.43 15.52 -12.00
C GLY A 158 3.13 14.18 -11.77
N PHE A 159 2.52 13.05 -12.16
CA PHE A 159 3.09 11.70 -12.00
C PHE A 159 3.40 11.01 -13.34
N GLU A 160 3.61 11.79 -14.40
CA GLU A 160 3.82 11.27 -15.77
C GLU A 160 5.04 10.37 -15.88
N LYS A 161 6.06 10.63 -15.06
CA LYS A 161 7.33 9.88 -15.05
C LYS A 161 7.42 8.85 -13.92
N THR A 162 6.37 8.74 -13.10
CA THR A 162 6.35 7.82 -11.98
C THR A 162 5.98 6.41 -12.45
N ALA A 163 6.75 5.41 -12.06
CA ALA A 163 6.42 4.00 -12.23
C ALA A 163 5.86 3.39 -10.94
N SER A 164 5.16 2.27 -11.07
CA SER A 164 4.62 1.52 -9.93
C SER A 164 5.26 0.16 -9.77
N VAL A 165 5.54 -0.21 -8.51
CA VAL A 165 5.92 -1.56 -8.09
C VAL A 165 4.89 -2.05 -7.09
N LEU A 166 4.40 -3.27 -7.27
CA LEU A 166 3.55 -3.95 -6.30
C LEU A 166 4.29 -5.16 -5.74
N THR A 167 4.48 -5.23 -4.41
CA THR A 167 4.98 -6.43 -3.75
C THR A 167 3.83 -7.25 -3.18
N ILE A 168 3.74 -8.51 -3.59
CA ILE A 168 2.84 -9.52 -3.04
C ILE A 168 3.60 -10.31 -1.98
N HIS A 169 3.24 -10.09 -0.71
CA HIS A 169 3.79 -10.85 0.41
C HIS A 169 3.01 -12.13 0.67
N ASN A 170 1.67 -12.06 0.51
CA ASN A 170 0.82 -13.22 0.68
C ASN A 170 -0.37 -13.17 -0.29
N GLN A 171 -0.36 -14.05 -1.29
CA GLN A 171 -1.39 -14.17 -2.33
C GLN A 171 -2.77 -14.60 -1.77
N GLY A 172 -2.80 -15.21 -0.58
CA GLY A 172 -4.05 -15.62 0.06
C GLY A 172 -4.91 -14.46 0.57
N TYR A 173 -4.31 -13.26 0.75
CA TYR A 173 -5.02 -12.06 1.15
C TYR A 173 -5.20 -11.12 -0.04
N GLN A 174 -6.41 -11.06 -0.57
CA GLN A 174 -6.68 -10.36 -1.83
C GLN A 174 -7.50 -9.08 -1.68
N GLY A 175 -8.07 -8.81 -0.49
CA GLY A 175 -8.97 -7.68 -0.29
C GLY A 175 -10.24 -7.81 -1.13
N GLN A 176 -11.00 -8.89 -0.91
CA GLN A 176 -12.25 -9.16 -1.61
C GLN A 176 -13.43 -8.61 -0.82
N TYR A 177 -14.27 -7.81 -1.46
CA TYR A 177 -15.45 -7.20 -0.86
C TYR A 177 -16.61 -7.18 -1.86
N GLY A 178 -17.85 -7.02 -1.37
CA GLY A 178 -19.00 -6.93 -2.23
C GLY A 178 -18.91 -5.75 -3.22
N LYS A 179 -19.50 -5.92 -4.40
CA LYS A 179 -19.50 -4.91 -5.48
C LYS A 179 -20.08 -3.57 -5.04
N GLU A 180 -21.02 -3.56 -4.11
CA GLU A 180 -21.64 -2.36 -3.53
C GLU A 180 -20.63 -1.46 -2.82
N GLN A 181 -19.45 -1.97 -2.45
CA GLN A 181 -18.34 -1.20 -1.85
C GLN A 181 -17.52 -0.42 -2.88
N PHE A 182 -17.66 -0.69 -4.18
CA PHE A 182 -16.85 -0.03 -5.20
C PHE A 182 -16.93 1.50 -5.19
N PRO A 183 -18.10 2.13 -4.98
CA PRO A 183 -18.18 3.60 -4.85
C PRO A 183 -17.35 4.19 -3.72
N ALA A 184 -17.03 3.40 -2.69
CA ALA A 184 -16.17 3.83 -1.59
C ALA A 184 -14.72 4.10 -2.00
N LEU A 185 -14.29 3.60 -3.17
CA LEU A 185 -12.95 3.80 -3.70
C LEU A 185 -12.71 5.22 -4.24
N GLY A 186 -13.77 6.00 -4.51
CA GLY A 186 -13.66 7.36 -5.03
C GLY A 186 -13.11 7.44 -6.47
N ILE A 187 -13.37 6.43 -7.28
CA ILE A 187 -12.94 6.33 -8.69
C ILE A 187 -14.14 6.09 -9.61
N ASP A 188 -13.95 6.38 -10.90
CA ASP A 188 -14.99 6.17 -11.89
C ASP A 188 -15.43 4.71 -11.99
N TRP A 189 -16.75 4.50 -12.11
CA TRP A 189 -17.33 3.16 -12.17
C TRP A 189 -16.83 2.31 -13.37
N GLY A 190 -16.45 2.96 -14.46
CA GLY A 190 -15.84 2.27 -15.60
C GLY A 190 -14.57 1.50 -15.27
N LEU A 191 -13.88 1.90 -14.19
CA LEU A 191 -12.69 1.20 -13.70
C LEU A 191 -12.99 -0.12 -12.97
N TYR A 192 -14.26 -0.39 -12.63
CA TYR A 192 -14.64 -1.69 -12.08
C TYR A 192 -14.19 -2.85 -12.99
N TYR A 193 -14.44 -2.72 -14.29
CA TYR A 193 -13.91 -3.65 -15.30
C TYR A 193 -12.58 -3.20 -15.88
N GLY A 194 -12.43 -1.91 -16.19
CA GLY A 194 -11.27 -1.36 -16.88
C GLY A 194 -9.94 -1.45 -16.12
N ALA A 195 -9.97 -1.43 -14.80
CA ALA A 195 -8.79 -1.62 -13.97
C ALA A 195 -8.69 -3.05 -13.37
N GLY A 196 -9.64 -3.93 -13.69
CA GLY A 196 -9.61 -5.33 -13.26
C GLY A 196 -10.03 -5.58 -11.82
N PHE A 197 -10.93 -4.75 -11.24
CA PHE A 197 -11.49 -5.02 -9.91
C PHE A 197 -12.47 -6.18 -9.89
N GLU A 198 -13.20 -6.37 -10.99
CA GLU A 198 -14.23 -7.41 -11.07
C GLU A 198 -13.64 -8.81 -10.88
N HIS A 199 -14.14 -9.53 -9.90
CA HIS A 199 -13.79 -10.91 -9.62
C HIS A 199 -15.02 -11.66 -9.09
N GLN A 200 -15.63 -12.52 -9.91
CA GLN A 200 -16.79 -13.34 -9.55
C GLN A 200 -17.96 -12.53 -8.94
N GLY A 201 -18.23 -11.34 -9.47
CA GLY A 201 -19.29 -10.44 -8.99
C GLY A 201 -18.91 -9.56 -7.80
N ALA A 202 -17.70 -9.69 -7.28
CA ALA A 202 -17.15 -8.89 -6.18
C ALA A 202 -16.06 -7.93 -6.68
N ILE A 203 -15.49 -7.11 -5.78
CA ILE A 203 -14.24 -6.39 -6.01
C ILE A 203 -13.06 -7.17 -5.43
N ASN A 204 -11.93 -7.13 -6.12
CA ASN A 204 -10.68 -7.72 -5.67
C ASN A 204 -9.55 -6.69 -5.83
N PHE A 205 -9.03 -6.19 -4.71
CA PHE A 205 -7.99 -5.17 -4.69
C PHE A 205 -6.67 -5.67 -5.28
N LEU A 206 -6.25 -6.87 -4.89
CA LEU A 206 -5.00 -7.44 -5.36
C LEU A 206 -5.03 -7.66 -6.88
N GLN A 207 -6.17 -8.14 -7.40
CA GLN A 207 -6.36 -8.34 -8.85
C GLN A 207 -6.21 -7.01 -9.61
N ALA A 208 -6.84 -5.94 -9.13
CA ALA A 208 -6.74 -4.61 -9.75
C ALA A 208 -5.31 -4.05 -9.67
N GLY A 209 -4.63 -4.24 -8.53
CA GLY A 209 -3.23 -3.88 -8.35
C GLY A 209 -2.31 -4.60 -9.32
N VAL A 210 -2.45 -5.93 -9.43
CA VAL A 210 -1.71 -6.76 -10.38
C VAL A 210 -1.96 -6.34 -11.83
N SER A 211 -3.21 -6.00 -12.19
CA SER A 211 -3.57 -5.52 -13.53
C SER A 211 -2.95 -4.16 -13.86
N SER A 212 -2.68 -3.34 -12.86
CA SER A 212 -2.30 -1.94 -13.04
C SER A 212 -0.81 -1.67 -12.83
N ALA A 213 -0.13 -2.40 -11.96
CA ALA A 213 1.29 -2.17 -11.63
C ALA A 213 2.20 -2.35 -12.84
N ASP A 214 3.27 -1.53 -12.94
CA ASP A 214 4.28 -1.67 -13.98
C ASP A 214 5.19 -2.88 -13.74
N MET A 215 5.56 -3.12 -12.47
CA MET A 215 6.31 -4.29 -12.02
C MET A 215 5.66 -4.93 -10.80
N ILE A 216 5.74 -6.24 -10.72
CA ILE A 216 5.24 -7.03 -9.59
C ILE A 216 6.42 -7.77 -8.98
N THR A 217 6.57 -7.67 -7.66
CA THR A 217 7.56 -8.45 -6.95
C THR A 217 6.88 -9.36 -5.93
N THR A 218 7.57 -10.43 -5.55
CA THR A 218 7.14 -11.31 -4.46
C THR A 218 8.36 -11.83 -3.69
N VAL A 219 8.12 -12.47 -2.57
CA VAL A 219 9.10 -12.72 -1.50
C VAL A 219 10.14 -13.79 -1.78
N SER A 220 10.03 -14.53 -2.87
CA SER A 220 11.08 -15.45 -3.33
C SER A 220 10.90 -15.84 -4.81
N PRO A 221 11.97 -16.30 -5.51
CA PRO A 221 11.84 -16.87 -6.86
C PRO A 221 10.88 -18.06 -6.92
N THR A 222 10.91 -18.94 -5.93
CA THR A 222 9.98 -20.08 -5.85
C THR A 222 8.53 -19.60 -5.73
N TYR A 223 8.27 -18.63 -4.84
CA TYR A 223 6.94 -18.08 -4.65
C TYR A 223 6.41 -17.37 -5.90
N ALA A 224 7.27 -16.73 -6.68
CA ALA A 224 6.89 -16.15 -7.97
C ALA A 224 6.34 -17.22 -8.96
N HIS A 225 6.83 -18.44 -8.90
CA HIS A 225 6.29 -19.56 -9.68
C HIS A 225 5.01 -20.13 -9.05
N GLU A 226 5.00 -20.29 -7.73
CA GLU A 226 3.86 -20.84 -6.99
C GLU A 226 2.56 -20.06 -7.21
N ILE A 227 2.61 -18.73 -7.10
CA ILE A 227 1.41 -17.87 -7.28
C ILE A 227 0.83 -17.93 -8.71
N GLN A 228 1.57 -18.45 -9.68
CA GLN A 228 1.13 -18.64 -11.06
C GLN A 228 0.48 -20.03 -11.29
N THR A 229 0.49 -20.90 -10.28
CA THR A 229 -0.20 -22.19 -10.32
C THR A 229 -1.65 -22.07 -9.88
N GLN A 230 -2.48 -23.04 -10.23
CA GLN A 230 -3.89 -23.07 -9.82
C GLN A 230 -4.04 -23.10 -8.28
N GLU A 231 -3.17 -23.80 -7.59
CA GLU A 231 -3.19 -23.91 -6.13
C GLU A 231 -2.69 -22.62 -5.45
N GLY A 232 -1.52 -22.12 -5.85
CA GLY A 232 -0.90 -20.93 -5.23
C GLY A 232 -1.48 -19.61 -5.72
N GLY A 233 -2.20 -19.58 -6.83
CA GLY A 233 -2.80 -18.37 -7.40
C GLY A 233 -4.11 -17.93 -6.75
N PHE A 234 -4.76 -18.80 -5.97
CA PHE A 234 -6.02 -18.51 -5.28
C PHE A 234 -7.08 -17.88 -6.22
N GLY A 235 -7.23 -18.42 -7.44
CA GLY A 235 -8.15 -17.92 -8.47
C GLY A 235 -7.62 -16.78 -9.33
N MET A 236 -6.40 -16.28 -9.08
CA MET A 236 -5.74 -15.24 -9.88
C MET A 236 -4.61 -15.79 -10.78
N ASP A 237 -4.37 -17.09 -10.79
CA ASP A 237 -3.29 -17.76 -11.54
C ASP A 237 -3.29 -17.40 -13.03
N GLY A 238 -4.47 -17.30 -13.64
CA GLY A 238 -4.62 -16.89 -15.04
C GLY A 238 -4.08 -15.48 -15.32
N LEU A 239 -4.44 -14.51 -14.47
CA LEU A 239 -3.93 -13.13 -14.56
C LEU A 239 -2.42 -13.08 -14.29
N LEU A 240 -1.96 -13.79 -13.26
CA LEU A 240 -0.53 -13.81 -12.89
C LEU A 240 0.33 -14.43 -14.00
N ARG A 241 -0.14 -15.46 -14.70
CA ARG A 241 0.54 -16.00 -15.89
C ARG A 241 0.60 -15.00 -17.05
N VAL A 242 -0.50 -14.26 -17.30
CA VAL A 242 -0.53 -13.21 -18.32
C VAL A 242 0.48 -12.09 -18.00
N ARG A 243 0.74 -11.83 -16.71
CA ARG A 243 1.67 -10.82 -16.22
C ARG A 243 3.06 -11.37 -15.86
N SER A 244 3.38 -12.60 -16.27
CA SER A 244 4.62 -13.30 -15.86
C SER A 244 5.92 -12.58 -16.25
N ASP A 245 5.91 -11.83 -17.34
CA ASP A 245 7.05 -11.04 -17.84
C ASP A 245 7.50 -9.93 -16.85
N VAL A 246 6.54 -9.38 -16.09
CA VAL A 246 6.77 -8.32 -15.09
C VAL A 246 6.76 -8.82 -13.65
N ILE A 247 6.66 -10.14 -13.42
CA ILE A 247 6.76 -10.72 -12.06
C ILE A 247 8.20 -11.12 -11.75
N LYS A 248 8.71 -10.67 -10.61
CA LYS A 248 10.05 -11.04 -10.10
C LYS A 248 9.98 -11.52 -8.66
N GLY A 249 10.52 -12.70 -8.41
CA GLY A 249 10.73 -13.21 -7.05
C GLY A 249 12.04 -12.67 -6.49
N ILE A 250 11.99 -11.97 -5.36
CA ILE A 250 13.14 -11.42 -4.66
C ILE A 250 13.13 -11.97 -3.24
N LEU A 251 14.15 -12.72 -2.86
CA LEU A 251 14.24 -13.30 -1.52
C LEU A 251 14.37 -12.17 -0.49
N ASN A 252 13.50 -12.21 0.54
CA ASN A 252 13.60 -11.28 1.65
C ASN A 252 14.95 -11.45 2.38
N GLY A 253 15.62 -10.34 2.65
CA GLY A 253 16.79 -10.31 3.52
C GLY A 253 16.40 -10.47 4.99
N ALA A 254 17.36 -10.89 5.82
CA ALA A 254 17.23 -10.84 7.27
C ALA A 254 17.88 -9.57 7.81
N ASP A 255 17.18 -8.86 8.71
CA ASP A 255 17.80 -7.78 9.48
C ASP A 255 18.65 -8.40 10.60
N VAL A 256 19.93 -8.49 10.35
CA VAL A 256 20.89 -9.09 11.29
C VAL A 256 21.02 -8.31 12.60
N SER A 257 20.57 -7.06 12.67
CA SER A 257 20.55 -6.30 13.92
C SER A 257 19.45 -6.76 14.88
N GLN A 258 18.38 -7.38 14.34
CA GLN A 258 17.25 -7.90 15.10
C GLN A 258 17.25 -9.44 15.18
N TRP A 259 17.78 -10.09 14.17
CA TRP A 259 17.77 -11.56 14.01
C TRP A 259 19.21 -12.12 14.01
N ASN A 260 20.03 -11.63 14.94
CA ASN A 260 21.39 -12.17 15.11
C ASN A 260 21.33 -13.42 15.98
N PRO A 261 21.81 -14.59 15.52
CA PRO A 261 21.85 -15.82 16.30
C PRO A 261 23.00 -15.88 17.32
N GLU A 262 23.90 -14.88 17.34
CA GLU A 262 25.03 -14.80 18.30
C GLU A 262 24.66 -14.14 19.63
#